data_1f5cabe1ba2b259d9c2b463e08049c9e
#
_entry.id   1f5cabe1ba2b259d9c2b463e08049c9e
#
_cell.length_a   1.000
_cell.length_b   1.000
_cell.length_c   1.000
_cell.angle_alpha   90.00
_cell.angle_beta   90.00
_cell.angle_gamma   90.00
#
_symmetry.space_group_name_H-M   'P 1'
#
loop_
_entity.id
_entity.type
_entity.pdbx_description
1 polymer ?
#
loop_
_entity_poly.entity_id
_entity_poly.type
_entity_poly.pdbx_seq_one_letter_code
_entity_poly.pdbx_strand_id
1 'polypeptide(L)'
;MKPNIRVMLVLSAALVVAGVVFRQEKEMYRLRTMIAELTSLPREGAAISTVTNPLPADIEELRREAAEVHRLRAEITQLHREKVESKALQARIDKLALDLNQRSDSIDIFGDYDPPASPLVLQASSLAQSSPEEAARWAAALPPGKEQDWAVLAVINHWTGTNPVAAAAWTTQFAEGPLRERAMSVVARQWGLRDWNAAAGWLETLPMGSSRDAAIGAFVTSADGYDIKLALEWANQMEAPESRATRVEDTARRWLREDNAAARAWLEKARLPAGIAERLLSAK
;
A
#
# COMPACT_ATOMS: atom_id res chain seq x y z
N MET A 1 9.63 13.33 -4.13
CA MET A 1 8.22 12.96 -4.40
C MET A 1 7.39 13.32 -3.20
N LYS A 2 6.32 14.05 -3.35
CA LYS A 2 5.37 14.30 -2.25
C LYS A 2 4.67 12.97 -1.96
N PRO A 3 4.65 12.50 -0.70
CA PRO A 3 3.90 11.30 -0.34
C PRO A 3 2.47 11.48 -0.85
N ASN A 4 1.87 10.40 -1.31
CA ASN A 4 0.50 10.45 -1.86
C ASN A 4 -0.44 10.83 -0.72
N ILE A 5 -0.66 12.14 -0.55
CA ILE A 5 -1.43 12.77 0.54
C ILE A 5 -2.80 12.10 0.70
N ARG A 6 -3.35 11.55 -0.40
CA ARG A 6 -4.63 10.85 -0.38
C ARG A 6 -4.57 9.51 0.36
N VAL A 7 -3.46 8.76 0.21
CA VAL A 7 -3.27 7.47 0.93
C VAL A 7 -3.01 7.73 2.41
N MET A 8 -2.20 8.74 2.76
CA MET A 8 -1.99 9.12 4.16
C MET A 8 -3.27 9.63 4.83
N LEU A 9 -4.11 10.37 4.11
CA LEU A 9 -5.40 10.83 4.64
C LEU A 9 -6.38 9.67 4.86
N VAL A 10 -6.40 8.66 3.98
CA VAL A 10 -7.26 7.48 4.15
C VAL A 10 -6.79 6.63 5.33
N LEU A 11 -5.50 6.40 5.48
CA LEU A 11 -4.94 5.62 6.59
C LEU A 11 -5.11 6.33 7.94
N SER A 12 -4.91 7.65 7.99
CA SER A 12 -5.14 8.43 9.21
C SER A 12 -6.63 8.46 9.58
N ALA A 13 -7.52 8.57 8.59
CA ALA A 13 -8.97 8.49 8.81
C ALA A 13 -9.41 7.12 9.32
N ALA A 14 -8.85 6.02 8.79
CA ALA A 14 -9.15 4.66 9.24
C ALA A 14 -8.73 4.42 10.71
N LEU A 15 -7.55 4.90 11.12
CA LEU A 15 -7.08 4.81 12.51
C LEU A 15 -7.93 5.64 13.46
N VAL A 16 -8.35 6.83 13.05
CA VAL A 16 -9.24 7.69 13.85
C VAL A 16 -10.61 7.02 14.01
N VAL A 17 -11.17 6.48 12.93
CA VAL A 17 -12.47 5.77 12.97
C VAL A 17 -12.40 4.53 13.86
N ALA A 18 -11.34 3.72 13.77
CA ALA A 18 -11.16 2.55 14.63
C ALA A 18 -11.04 2.95 16.11
N GLY A 19 -10.32 4.02 16.43
CA GLY A 19 -10.21 4.56 17.79
C GLY A 19 -11.55 5.08 18.34
N VAL A 20 -12.34 5.73 17.48
CA VAL A 20 -13.69 6.22 17.85
C VAL A 20 -14.64 5.05 18.12
N VAL A 21 -14.64 4.03 17.25
CA VAL A 21 -15.49 2.83 17.41
C VAL A 21 -15.17 2.10 18.72
N PHE A 22 -13.89 1.91 19.03
CA PHE A 22 -13.47 1.25 20.27
C PHE A 22 -13.89 2.04 21.52
N ARG A 23 -13.75 3.37 21.47
CA ARG A 23 -14.17 4.25 22.57
C ARG A 23 -15.70 4.21 22.76
N GLN A 24 -16.47 4.22 21.68
CA GLN A 24 -17.92 4.11 21.70
C GLN A 24 -18.42 2.77 22.26
N GLU A 25 -17.76 1.64 21.93
CA GLU A 25 -18.13 0.34 22.51
C GLU A 25 -17.94 0.29 24.02
N LYS A 26 -16.84 0.86 24.51
CA LYS A 26 -16.55 0.94 25.94
C LYS A 26 -17.59 1.80 26.68
N GLU A 27 -17.95 2.95 26.13
CA GLU A 27 -19.00 3.82 26.71
C GLU A 27 -20.39 3.17 26.68
N MET A 28 -20.74 2.51 25.57
CA MET A 28 -22.00 1.78 25.48
C MET A 28 -22.11 0.64 26.49
N TYR A 29 -21.02 -0.08 26.74
CA TYR A 29 -20.99 -1.12 27.76
C TYR A 29 -21.19 -0.54 29.16
N ARG A 30 -20.52 0.58 29.45
CA ARG A 30 -20.66 1.30 30.75
C ARG A 30 -22.08 1.80 30.97
N LEU A 31 -22.72 2.40 29.97
CA LEU A 31 -24.08 2.89 30.05
C LEU A 31 -25.11 1.75 30.24
N ARG A 32 -24.89 0.61 29.56
CA ARG A 32 -25.73 -0.57 29.71
C ARG A 32 -25.64 -1.18 31.11
N THR A 33 -24.45 -1.25 31.68
CA THR A 33 -24.27 -1.72 33.06
C THR A 33 -24.92 -0.77 34.05
N MET A 34 -24.80 0.52 33.88
CA MET A 34 -25.45 1.54 34.73
C MET A 34 -26.98 1.47 34.68
N ILE A 35 -27.55 1.29 33.46
CA ILE A 35 -29.00 1.10 33.31
C ILE A 35 -29.47 -0.22 33.96
N ALA A 36 -28.69 -1.31 33.80
CA ALA A 36 -29.00 -2.59 34.43
C ALA A 36 -28.98 -2.48 35.95
N GLU A 37 -28.04 -1.72 36.49
CA GLU A 37 -27.91 -1.45 37.93
C GLU A 37 -29.08 -0.61 38.45
N LEU A 38 -29.46 0.46 37.75
CA LEU A 38 -30.62 1.29 38.08
C LEU A 38 -31.96 0.56 37.94
N THR A 39 -32.05 -0.44 37.01
CA THR A 39 -33.26 -1.24 36.84
C THR A 39 -33.32 -2.47 37.73
N SER A 40 -32.19 -2.91 38.29
CA SER A 40 -32.08 -4.06 39.21
C SER A 40 -32.20 -3.70 40.69
N LEU A 41 -32.26 -2.40 41.04
CA LEU A 41 -32.59 -2.01 42.38
C LEU A 41 -33.91 -2.66 42.75
N PRO A 42 -33.97 -3.46 43.84
CA PRO A 42 -35.19 -4.12 44.27
C PRO A 42 -36.24 -3.03 44.51
N ARG A 43 -37.27 -3.04 43.64
CA ARG A 43 -38.54 -2.46 44.06
C ARG A 43 -38.98 -3.34 45.23
N GLU A 44 -38.55 -2.99 46.45
CA GLU A 44 -39.10 -3.60 47.64
C GLU A 44 -40.62 -3.55 47.49
N GLY A 45 -41.19 -4.74 47.50
CA GLY A 45 -42.59 -4.96 47.20
C GLY A 45 -43.43 -4.03 48.02
N ALA A 46 -43.99 -3.05 47.37
CA ALA A 46 -45.14 -2.36 47.90
C ALA A 46 -46.30 -3.36 47.96
N ALA A 47 -46.37 -4.07 49.08
CA ALA A 47 -47.63 -4.59 49.54
C ALA A 47 -48.64 -3.43 49.44
N ILE A 48 -49.72 -3.71 48.68
CA ILE A 48 -50.87 -2.81 48.57
C ILE A 48 -51.40 -2.62 49.99
N SER A 49 -50.98 -1.58 50.65
CA SER A 49 -51.51 -1.07 51.88
C SER A 49 -51.60 0.44 51.80
N THR A 50 -52.85 0.88 51.66
CA THR A 50 -53.32 2.25 51.91
C THR A 50 -52.58 3.36 51.17
N VAL A 51 -53.36 4.02 50.30
CA VAL A 51 -53.05 5.30 49.67
C VAL A 51 -52.60 6.32 50.69
N THR A 52 -51.33 6.33 51.04
CA THR A 52 -50.68 7.49 51.61
C THR A 52 -50.09 8.26 50.45
N ASN A 53 -50.56 9.47 50.27
CA ASN A 53 -50.06 10.44 49.30
C ASN A 53 -48.51 10.51 49.44
N PRO A 54 -47.73 10.16 48.38
CA PRO A 54 -46.26 10.16 48.53
C PRO A 54 -45.81 11.57 48.89
N LEU A 55 -44.88 11.69 49.82
CA LEU A 55 -44.26 12.95 50.22
C LEU A 55 -43.73 13.69 48.98
N PRO A 56 -43.83 15.02 48.88
CA PRO A 56 -43.38 15.80 47.74
C PRO A 56 -41.91 15.52 47.35
N ALA A 57 -41.06 15.14 48.30
CA ALA A 57 -39.67 14.80 48.11
C ALA A 57 -39.47 13.50 47.27
N ASP A 58 -40.28 12.48 47.55
CA ASP A 58 -40.19 11.19 46.86
C ASP A 58 -40.63 11.31 45.38
N ILE A 59 -41.60 12.19 45.11
CA ILE A 59 -42.08 12.47 43.74
C ILE A 59 -40.98 13.22 42.93
N GLU A 60 -40.25 14.13 43.55
CA GLU A 60 -39.18 14.84 42.89
C GLU A 60 -37.97 13.94 42.59
N GLU A 61 -37.64 13.02 43.50
CA GLU A 61 -36.59 12.04 43.32
C GLU A 61 -36.92 11.08 42.15
N LEU A 62 -38.13 10.52 42.12
CA LEU A 62 -38.62 9.70 40.99
C LEU A 62 -38.62 10.45 39.64
N ARG A 63 -38.94 11.76 39.66
CA ARG A 63 -38.85 12.59 38.45
C ARG A 63 -37.41 12.79 37.97
N ARG A 64 -36.45 12.95 38.88
CA ARG A 64 -35.03 13.06 38.52
C ARG A 64 -34.50 11.77 37.92
N GLU A 65 -34.79 10.62 38.56
CA GLU A 65 -34.43 9.30 38.06
C GLU A 65 -35.05 9.03 36.65
N ALA A 66 -36.33 9.35 36.46
CA ALA A 66 -36.98 9.21 35.20
C ALA A 66 -36.33 10.10 34.10
N ALA A 67 -35.98 11.34 34.45
CA ALA A 67 -35.29 12.25 33.56
C ALA A 67 -33.89 11.73 33.14
N GLU A 68 -33.16 11.16 34.12
CA GLU A 68 -31.84 10.58 33.90
C GLU A 68 -31.91 9.34 32.98
N VAL A 69 -32.87 8.45 33.20
CA VAL A 69 -33.16 7.30 32.31
C VAL A 69 -33.49 7.76 30.89
N HIS A 70 -34.30 8.81 30.73
CA HIS A 70 -34.60 9.38 29.41
C HIS A 70 -33.36 9.94 28.74
N ARG A 71 -32.52 10.67 29.46
CA ARG A 71 -31.26 11.20 28.97
C ARG A 71 -30.30 10.08 28.49
N LEU A 72 -30.10 9.06 29.32
CA LEU A 72 -29.25 7.92 28.99
C LEU A 72 -29.75 7.13 27.79
N ARG A 73 -31.08 6.97 27.62
CA ARG A 73 -31.67 6.36 26.42
C ARG A 73 -31.43 7.19 25.17
N ALA A 74 -31.55 8.50 25.24
CA ALA A 74 -31.24 9.39 24.13
C ALA A 74 -29.76 9.29 23.72
N GLU A 75 -28.86 9.28 24.70
CA GLU A 75 -27.41 9.13 24.47
C GLU A 75 -27.06 7.78 23.82
N ILE A 76 -27.65 6.68 24.30
CA ILE A 76 -27.50 5.36 23.66
C ILE A 76 -28.00 5.39 22.22
N THR A 77 -29.12 6.03 21.95
CA THR A 77 -29.68 6.14 20.59
C THR A 77 -28.73 6.92 19.67
N GLN A 78 -28.14 8.00 20.17
CA GLN A 78 -27.16 8.78 19.46
C GLN A 78 -25.88 7.96 19.18
N LEU A 79 -25.32 7.28 20.17
CA LEU A 79 -24.15 6.42 20.01
C LEU A 79 -24.41 5.26 19.03
N HIS A 80 -25.60 4.70 19.01
CA HIS A 80 -25.98 3.70 18.02
C HIS A 80 -25.97 4.26 16.59
N ARG A 81 -26.48 5.48 16.40
CA ARG A 81 -26.46 6.15 15.09
C ARG A 81 -25.04 6.40 14.63
N GLU A 82 -24.19 6.96 15.49
CA GLU A 82 -22.77 7.20 15.21
C GLU A 82 -22.01 5.91 14.89
N LYS A 83 -22.32 4.81 15.59
CA LYS A 83 -21.76 3.49 15.31
C LYS A 83 -22.16 2.94 13.95
N VAL A 84 -23.40 3.14 13.54
CA VAL A 84 -23.87 2.75 12.18
C VAL A 84 -23.18 3.58 11.11
N GLU A 85 -23.08 4.89 11.31
CA GLU A 85 -22.39 5.79 10.37
C GLU A 85 -20.90 5.46 10.25
N SER A 86 -20.22 5.18 11.38
CA SER A 86 -18.80 4.80 11.35
C SER A 86 -18.55 3.45 10.66
N LYS A 87 -19.47 2.48 10.84
CA LYS A 87 -19.40 1.20 10.09
C LYS A 87 -19.63 1.40 8.59
N ALA A 88 -20.56 2.27 8.21
CA ALA A 88 -20.82 2.60 6.80
C ALA A 88 -19.61 3.30 6.16
N LEU A 89 -18.96 4.21 6.89
CA LEU A 89 -17.72 4.86 6.47
C LEU A 89 -16.57 3.84 6.32
N GLN A 90 -16.41 2.92 7.28
CA GLN A 90 -15.41 1.87 7.19
C GLN A 90 -15.63 0.98 5.96
N ALA A 91 -16.84 0.53 5.71
CA ALA A 91 -17.18 -0.26 4.52
C ALA A 91 -16.91 0.50 3.22
N ARG A 92 -17.09 1.83 3.21
CA ARG A 92 -16.78 2.68 2.06
C ARG A 92 -15.27 2.85 1.85
N ILE A 93 -14.51 2.95 2.94
CA ILE A 93 -13.04 2.96 2.91
C ILE A 93 -12.52 1.63 2.38
N ASP A 94 -13.03 0.50 2.89
CA ASP A 94 -12.63 -0.84 2.45
C ASP A 94 -12.94 -1.07 0.96
N LYS A 95 -14.10 -0.60 0.51
CA LYS A 95 -14.47 -0.65 -0.92
C LYS A 95 -13.56 0.23 -1.78
N LEU A 96 -13.25 1.44 -1.35
CA LEU A 96 -12.32 2.33 -2.07
C LEU A 96 -10.91 1.75 -2.09
N ALA A 97 -10.46 1.12 -1.00
CA ALA A 97 -9.18 0.42 -0.95
C ALA A 97 -9.16 -0.76 -1.93
N LEU A 98 -10.24 -1.54 -2.02
CA LEU A 98 -10.39 -2.62 -2.98
C LEU A 98 -10.43 -2.10 -4.43
N ASP A 99 -11.19 -1.04 -4.72
CA ASP A 99 -11.25 -0.40 -6.04
C ASP A 99 -9.90 0.19 -6.47
N LEU A 100 -9.14 0.78 -5.52
CA LEU A 100 -7.79 1.27 -5.76
C LEU A 100 -6.82 0.11 -6.05
N ASN A 101 -6.92 -0.98 -5.30
CA ASN A 101 -6.11 -2.17 -5.52
C ASN A 101 -6.41 -2.81 -6.87
N GLN A 102 -7.69 -2.93 -7.26
CA GLN A 102 -8.09 -3.45 -8.59
C GLN A 102 -7.69 -2.52 -9.74
N ARG A 103 -7.65 -1.20 -9.53
CA ARG A 103 -7.17 -0.24 -10.54
C ARG A 103 -5.65 -0.23 -10.63
N SER A 104 -4.94 -0.51 -9.54
CA SER A 104 -3.49 -0.71 -9.52
C SER A 104 -3.10 -1.92 -10.35
N ASP A 105 -3.86 -3.02 -10.28
CA ASP A 105 -3.64 -4.22 -11.10
C ASP A 105 -3.83 -3.96 -12.62
N SER A 106 -4.53 -2.88 -12.98
CA SER A 106 -4.81 -2.53 -14.40
C SER A 106 -3.94 -1.41 -14.96
N ILE A 107 -3.14 -0.74 -14.16
CA ILE A 107 -2.21 0.33 -14.59
C ILE A 107 -0.79 -0.08 -14.18
N ASP A 108 -0.16 -0.84 -15.05
CA ASP A 108 1.25 -1.27 -14.98
C ASP A 108 2.23 -0.07 -15.20
N ILE A 109 1.95 1.08 -14.51
CA ILE A 109 2.82 2.27 -14.55
C ILE A 109 3.98 2.15 -13.54
N PHE A 110 3.87 1.25 -12.55
CA PHE A 110 4.85 1.12 -11.47
C PHE A 110 5.55 -0.23 -11.41
N GLY A 111 5.35 -1.10 -12.44
CA GLY A 111 5.97 -2.44 -12.49
C GLY A 111 5.94 -3.12 -11.11
N ASP A 112 5.10 -4.09 -10.93
CA ASP A 112 5.10 -5.13 -9.89
C ASP A 112 5.37 -4.76 -8.41
N TYR A 113 5.51 -3.48 -8.03
CA TYR A 113 5.70 -3.09 -6.64
C TYR A 113 4.56 -2.20 -6.13
N ASP A 114 3.47 -2.82 -5.74
CA ASP A 114 2.44 -2.22 -4.88
C ASP A 114 2.19 -3.14 -3.68
N PRO A 115 2.97 -2.97 -2.59
CA PRO A 115 2.84 -3.83 -1.43
C PRO A 115 1.47 -3.60 -0.78
N PRO A 116 0.77 -4.68 -0.40
CA PRO A 116 -0.49 -4.55 0.33
C PRO A 116 -0.27 -3.75 1.61
N ALA A 117 -1.27 -3.00 2.04
CA ALA A 117 -1.24 -2.26 3.31
C ALA A 117 -1.40 -3.22 4.51
N SER A 118 -0.55 -4.25 4.57
CA SER A 118 -0.52 -5.17 5.71
C SER A 118 0.24 -4.55 6.89
N PRO A 119 -0.07 -4.92 8.13
CA PRO A 119 0.64 -4.43 9.31
C PRO A 119 2.16 -4.69 9.24
N LEU A 120 2.58 -5.84 8.70
CA LEU A 120 3.99 -6.19 8.56
C LEU A 120 4.70 -5.31 7.53
N VAL A 121 4.06 -5.02 6.41
CA VAL A 121 4.60 -4.12 5.37
C VAL A 121 4.72 -2.69 5.89
N LEU A 122 3.72 -2.20 6.62
CA LEU A 122 3.76 -0.88 7.25
C LEU A 122 4.87 -0.78 8.30
N GLN A 123 5.04 -1.84 9.11
CA GLN A 123 6.13 -1.93 10.08
C GLN A 123 7.49 -1.96 9.39
N ALA A 124 7.66 -2.75 8.32
CA ALA A 124 8.87 -2.80 7.51
C ALA A 124 9.24 -1.41 6.97
N SER A 125 8.26 -0.72 6.39
CA SER A 125 8.41 0.63 5.83
C SER A 125 8.82 1.64 6.91
N SER A 126 8.16 1.62 8.06
CA SER A 126 8.45 2.52 9.19
C SER A 126 9.86 2.29 9.74
N LEU A 127 10.24 1.03 9.92
CA LEU A 127 11.58 0.67 10.42
C LEU A 127 12.66 1.03 9.40
N ALA A 128 12.42 0.82 8.11
CA ALA A 128 13.35 1.15 7.04
C ALA A 128 13.61 2.66 6.89
N GLN A 129 12.69 3.52 7.33
CA GLN A 129 12.89 4.96 7.35
C GLN A 129 13.94 5.39 8.37
N SER A 130 14.03 4.70 9.52
CA SER A 130 14.96 5.05 10.59
C SER A 130 16.24 4.21 10.60
N SER A 131 16.14 2.92 10.27
CA SER A 131 17.22 1.95 10.35
C SER A 131 17.07 0.86 9.28
N PRO A 132 17.47 1.12 8.01
CA PRO A 132 17.28 0.17 6.92
C PRO A 132 17.92 -1.19 7.15
N GLU A 133 19.12 -1.25 7.75
CA GLU A 133 19.82 -2.50 8.05
C GLU A 133 19.11 -3.32 9.14
N GLU A 134 18.47 -2.65 10.09
CA GLU A 134 17.68 -3.30 11.13
C GLU A 134 16.35 -3.82 10.56
N ALA A 135 15.72 -3.02 9.69
CA ALA A 135 14.55 -3.42 8.96
C ALA A 135 14.82 -4.64 8.05
N ALA A 136 15.98 -4.68 7.40
CA ALA A 136 16.41 -5.80 6.56
C ALA A 136 16.55 -7.09 7.38
N ARG A 137 17.22 -7.03 8.55
CA ARG A 137 17.32 -8.18 9.45
C ARG A 137 15.98 -8.65 9.98
N TRP A 138 15.13 -7.71 10.34
CA TRP A 138 13.78 -8.01 10.81
C TRP A 138 12.93 -8.68 9.73
N ALA A 139 12.89 -8.12 8.52
CA ALA A 139 12.14 -8.68 7.41
C ALA A 139 12.64 -10.07 7.00
N ALA A 140 13.96 -10.29 6.99
CA ALA A 140 14.55 -11.60 6.70
C ALA A 140 14.19 -12.66 7.76
N ALA A 141 13.93 -12.27 9.00
CA ALA A 141 13.54 -13.17 10.09
C ALA A 141 12.05 -13.53 10.11
N LEU A 142 11.21 -12.91 9.28
CA LEU A 142 9.80 -13.26 9.17
C LEU A 142 9.63 -14.68 8.62
N PRO A 143 8.50 -15.37 8.93
CA PRO A 143 8.18 -16.65 8.32
C PRO A 143 8.16 -16.57 6.80
N PRO A 144 8.73 -17.55 6.07
CA PRO A 144 8.73 -17.55 4.61
C PRO A 144 7.33 -17.48 4.03
N GLY A 145 7.13 -16.60 3.04
CA GLY A 145 5.85 -16.43 2.36
C GLY A 145 5.66 -15.02 1.81
N LYS A 146 4.48 -14.79 1.22
CA LYS A 146 4.15 -13.51 0.56
C LYS A 146 4.32 -12.28 1.46
N GLU A 147 3.97 -12.39 2.73
CA GLU A 147 4.11 -11.29 3.71
C GLU A 147 5.58 -10.94 3.95
N GLN A 148 6.47 -11.94 4.04
CA GLN A 148 7.91 -11.72 4.12
C GLN A 148 8.42 -11.05 2.85
N ASP A 149 8.03 -11.55 1.68
CA ASP A 149 8.44 -10.98 0.39
C ASP A 149 8.05 -9.50 0.30
N TRP A 150 6.81 -9.16 0.66
CA TRP A 150 6.33 -7.78 0.67
C TRP A 150 7.06 -6.90 1.68
N ALA A 151 7.34 -7.41 2.87
CA ALA A 151 8.12 -6.68 3.88
C ALA A 151 9.56 -6.41 3.38
N VAL A 152 10.21 -7.40 2.78
CA VAL A 152 11.53 -7.27 2.15
C VAL A 152 11.53 -6.21 1.06
N LEU A 153 10.54 -6.24 0.15
CA LEU A 153 10.42 -5.27 -0.93
C LEU A 153 10.16 -3.85 -0.40
N ALA A 154 9.38 -3.71 0.68
CA ALA A 154 9.15 -2.43 1.34
C ALA A 154 10.45 -1.83 1.91
N VAL A 155 11.27 -2.66 2.56
CA VAL A 155 12.60 -2.24 3.05
C VAL A 155 13.48 -1.79 1.89
N ILE A 156 13.57 -2.59 0.82
CA ILE A 156 14.39 -2.27 -0.36
C ILE A 156 13.95 -0.93 -0.98
N ASN A 157 12.64 -0.73 -1.11
CA ASN A 157 12.09 0.49 -1.66
C ASN A 157 12.53 1.74 -0.88
N HIS A 158 12.48 1.70 0.45
CA HIS A 158 12.95 2.79 1.30
C HIS A 158 14.47 2.92 1.30
N TRP A 159 15.18 1.81 1.43
CA TRP A 159 16.65 1.80 1.50
C TRP A 159 17.30 2.30 0.22
N THR A 160 16.78 1.90 -0.95
CA THR A 160 17.23 2.44 -2.24
C THR A 160 17.11 3.95 -2.30
N GLY A 161 16.12 4.51 -1.58
CA GLY A 161 15.93 5.94 -1.47
C GLY A 161 17.04 6.68 -0.75
N THR A 162 17.70 6.05 0.20
CA THR A 162 18.73 6.64 1.07
C THR A 162 20.14 6.17 0.70
N ASN A 163 20.29 4.88 0.40
CA ASN A 163 21.58 4.26 0.04
C ASN A 163 21.35 3.13 -0.99
N PRO A 164 21.28 3.47 -2.29
CA PRO A 164 21.02 2.50 -3.34
C PRO A 164 22.09 1.42 -3.46
N VAL A 165 23.37 1.76 -3.18
CA VAL A 165 24.48 0.80 -3.23
C VAL A 165 24.30 -0.29 -2.18
N ALA A 166 23.97 0.06 -0.95
CA ALA A 166 23.75 -0.90 0.12
C ALA A 166 22.48 -1.75 -0.13
N ALA A 167 21.40 -1.13 -0.61
CA ALA A 167 20.19 -1.84 -0.98
C ALA A 167 20.46 -2.85 -2.11
N ALA A 168 21.19 -2.46 -3.15
CA ALA A 168 21.62 -3.31 -4.25
C ALA A 168 22.47 -4.50 -3.76
N ALA A 169 23.45 -4.25 -2.90
CA ALA A 169 24.27 -5.29 -2.31
C ALA A 169 23.46 -6.30 -1.46
N TRP A 170 22.41 -5.84 -0.80
CA TRP A 170 21.53 -6.74 -0.06
C TRP A 170 20.72 -7.64 -0.99
N THR A 171 20.21 -7.13 -2.11
CA THR A 171 19.44 -7.93 -3.07
C THR A 171 20.26 -9.07 -3.69
N THR A 172 21.55 -8.91 -3.83
CA THR A 172 22.44 -9.96 -4.38
C THR A 172 22.61 -11.15 -3.45
N GLN A 173 22.27 -11.01 -2.17
CA GLN A 173 22.34 -12.10 -1.18
C GLN A 173 21.13 -13.04 -1.25
N PHE A 174 20.07 -12.66 -1.94
CA PHE A 174 18.88 -13.52 -2.07
C PHE A 174 19.18 -14.67 -3.04
N ALA A 175 18.56 -15.83 -2.78
CA ALA A 175 18.58 -16.93 -3.74
C ALA A 175 17.94 -16.51 -5.07
N GLU A 176 18.41 -17.08 -6.18
CA GLU A 176 17.78 -16.88 -7.49
C GLU A 176 16.28 -17.25 -7.42
N GLY A 177 15.44 -16.39 -7.99
CA GLY A 177 14.02 -16.59 -8.01
C GLY A 177 13.20 -15.29 -7.95
N PRO A 178 11.87 -15.41 -7.86
CA PRO A 178 10.95 -14.28 -8.03
C PRO A 178 11.16 -13.13 -7.03
N LEU A 179 11.57 -13.41 -5.80
CA LEU A 179 11.86 -12.37 -4.80
C LEU A 179 13.07 -11.54 -5.21
N ARG A 180 14.18 -12.21 -5.62
CA ARG A 180 15.40 -11.53 -6.07
C ARG A 180 15.14 -10.70 -7.31
N GLU A 181 14.41 -11.23 -8.29
CA GLU A 181 14.03 -10.53 -9.52
C GLU A 181 13.26 -9.24 -9.22
N ARG A 182 12.24 -9.33 -8.36
CA ARG A 182 11.46 -8.16 -7.92
C ARG A 182 12.29 -7.17 -7.12
N ALA A 183 13.12 -7.65 -6.22
CA ALA A 183 14.02 -6.83 -5.41
C ALA A 183 14.97 -6.02 -6.27
N MET A 184 15.64 -6.66 -7.24
CA MET A 184 16.54 -6.01 -8.18
C MET A 184 15.80 -5.04 -9.11
N SER A 185 14.58 -5.37 -9.53
CA SER A 185 13.72 -4.46 -10.32
C SER A 185 13.39 -3.18 -9.56
N VAL A 186 13.06 -3.28 -8.25
CA VAL A 186 12.79 -2.11 -7.40
C VAL A 186 14.03 -1.21 -7.30
N VAL A 187 15.20 -1.79 -7.05
CA VAL A 187 16.48 -1.05 -6.98
C VAL A 187 16.77 -0.39 -8.32
N ALA A 188 16.74 -1.14 -9.42
CA ALA A 188 17.09 -0.64 -10.76
C ALA A 188 16.22 0.55 -11.17
N ARG A 189 14.91 0.44 -10.96
CA ARG A 189 13.96 1.50 -11.28
C ARG A 189 14.16 2.75 -10.41
N GLN A 190 14.24 2.57 -9.09
CA GLN A 190 14.34 3.69 -8.16
C GLN A 190 15.67 4.43 -8.28
N TRP A 191 16.74 3.66 -8.43
CA TRP A 191 18.08 4.22 -8.63
C TRP A 191 18.18 4.90 -10.00
N GLY A 192 17.67 4.27 -11.06
CA GLY A 192 17.64 4.82 -12.41
C GLY A 192 16.91 6.16 -12.50
N LEU A 193 15.80 6.34 -11.78
CA LEU A 193 15.07 7.63 -11.70
C LEU A 193 15.87 8.76 -11.04
N ARG A 194 16.89 8.45 -10.24
CA ARG A 194 17.68 9.44 -9.50
C ARG A 194 19.06 9.66 -10.09
N ASP A 195 19.72 8.58 -10.44
CA ASP A 195 21.05 8.58 -11.02
C ASP A 195 21.17 7.40 -11.99
N TRP A 196 20.82 7.72 -13.23
CA TRP A 196 20.86 6.77 -14.34
C TRP A 196 22.25 6.14 -14.51
N ASN A 197 23.32 6.97 -14.48
CA ASN A 197 24.67 6.49 -14.74
C ASN A 197 25.15 5.51 -13.67
N ALA A 198 24.90 5.83 -12.41
CA ALA A 198 25.27 4.94 -11.32
C ALA A 198 24.48 3.63 -11.35
N ALA A 199 23.16 3.68 -11.67
CA ALA A 199 22.33 2.49 -11.81
C ALA A 199 22.78 1.63 -13.01
N ALA A 200 23.13 2.23 -14.14
CA ALA A 200 23.69 1.54 -15.31
C ALA A 200 25.01 0.83 -14.96
N GLY A 201 25.92 1.53 -14.27
CA GLY A 201 27.17 0.93 -13.79
C GLY A 201 26.96 -0.26 -12.87
N TRP A 202 25.93 -0.21 -12.00
CA TRP A 202 25.58 -1.37 -11.19
C TRP A 202 25.05 -2.55 -12.03
N LEU A 203 24.17 -2.30 -13.00
CA LEU A 203 23.65 -3.33 -13.89
C LEU A 203 24.73 -4.04 -14.69
N GLU A 204 25.83 -3.36 -15.05
CA GLU A 204 26.98 -3.96 -15.72
C GLU A 204 27.72 -4.96 -14.84
N THR A 205 27.66 -4.80 -13.51
CA THR A 205 28.29 -5.71 -12.54
C THR A 205 27.48 -6.97 -12.27
N LEU A 206 26.22 -7.03 -12.69
CA LEU A 206 25.35 -8.16 -12.42
C LEU A 206 25.67 -9.34 -13.34
N PRO A 207 25.69 -10.58 -12.82
CA PRO A 207 25.81 -11.76 -13.63
C PRO A 207 24.62 -11.90 -14.58
N MET A 208 24.84 -12.50 -15.74
CA MET A 208 23.77 -12.84 -16.68
C MET A 208 22.74 -13.74 -16.01
N GLY A 209 21.46 -13.57 -16.37
CA GLY A 209 20.36 -14.36 -15.82
C GLY A 209 19.07 -13.57 -15.65
N SER A 210 18.02 -14.28 -15.19
CA SER A 210 16.66 -13.71 -15.06
C SER A 210 16.58 -12.50 -14.14
N SER A 211 17.36 -12.51 -13.04
CA SER A 211 17.40 -11.38 -12.09
C SER A 211 17.98 -10.12 -12.73
N ARG A 212 19.04 -10.25 -13.57
CA ARG A 212 19.60 -9.13 -14.34
C ARG A 212 18.60 -8.63 -15.38
N ASP A 213 17.96 -9.54 -16.09
CA ASP A 213 16.94 -9.18 -17.10
C ASP A 213 15.75 -8.44 -16.48
N ALA A 214 15.27 -8.89 -15.32
CA ALA A 214 14.23 -8.19 -14.57
C ALA A 214 14.67 -6.77 -14.16
N ALA A 215 15.90 -6.63 -13.67
CA ALA A 215 16.48 -5.33 -13.33
C ALA A 215 16.61 -4.41 -14.56
N ILE A 216 17.11 -4.92 -15.70
CA ILE A 216 17.19 -4.16 -16.96
C ILE A 216 15.78 -3.72 -17.40
N GLY A 217 14.80 -4.61 -17.36
CA GLY A 217 13.43 -4.28 -17.72
C GLY A 217 12.86 -3.11 -16.92
N ALA A 218 13.07 -3.10 -15.60
CA ALA A 218 12.66 -2.03 -14.71
C ALA A 218 13.44 -0.73 -14.90
N PHE A 219 14.75 -0.85 -15.14
CA PHE A 219 15.64 0.26 -15.46
C PHE A 219 15.26 0.98 -16.75
N VAL A 220 15.02 0.22 -17.82
CA VAL A 220 14.55 0.75 -19.12
C VAL A 220 13.27 1.57 -18.93
N THR A 221 12.34 1.10 -18.12
CA THR A 221 11.11 1.84 -17.80
C THR A 221 11.40 3.17 -17.08
N SER A 222 12.45 3.26 -16.25
CA SER A 222 12.86 4.50 -15.61
C SER A 222 13.54 5.50 -16.55
N ALA A 223 14.16 4.99 -17.60
CA ALA A 223 14.90 5.76 -18.61
C ALA A 223 14.01 6.51 -19.59
N ASP A 224 12.79 6.12 -19.68
CA ASP A 224 11.83 6.59 -20.70
C ASP A 224 11.63 8.10 -20.75
N GLY A 225 12.03 8.82 -19.72
CA GLY A 225 12.00 10.29 -19.68
C GLY A 225 13.33 10.98 -19.99
N TYR A 226 14.43 10.23 -20.19
CA TYR A 226 15.77 10.81 -20.34
C TYR A 226 16.41 10.53 -21.69
N ASP A 227 16.60 9.28 -22.06
CA ASP A 227 17.22 8.88 -23.34
C ASP A 227 16.67 7.52 -23.79
N ILE A 228 15.73 7.56 -24.70
CA ILE A 228 15.06 6.37 -25.22
C ILE A 228 15.98 5.49 -26.06
N LYS A 229 17.04 6.04 -26.68
CA LYS A 229 18.03 5.26 -27.42
C LYS A 229 18.83 4.38 -26.47
N LEU A 230 19.30 4.98 -25.39
CA LEU A 230 20.02 4.27 -24.35
C LEU A 230 19.15 3.22 -23.67
N ALA A 231 17.86 3.52 -23.45
CA ALA A 231 16.88 2.55 -22.99
C ALA A 231 16.75 1.33 -23.91
N LEU A 232 16.73 1.56 -25.23
CA LEU A 232 16.69 0.49 -26.22
C LEU A 232 18.01 -0.32 -26.29
N GLU A 233 19.15 0.33 -26.12
CA GLU A 233 20.44 -0.35 -26.02
C GLU A 233 20.49 -1.29 -24.82
N TRP A 234 19.99 -0.84 -23.67
CA TRP A 234 19.89 -1.69 -22.47
C TRP A 234 18.88 -2.81 -22.64
N ALA A 235 17.70 -2.54 -23.19
CA ALA A 235 16.70 -3.57 -23.48
C ALA A 235 17.28 -4.68 -24.38
N ASN A 236 18.11 -4.32 -25.33
CA ASN A 236 18.75 -5.28 -26.25
C ASN A 236 19.86 -6.13 -25.59
N GLN A 237 20.30 -5.77 -24.38
CA GLN A 237 21.27 -6.54 -23.59
C GLN A 237 20.64 -7.63 -22.72
N MET A 238 19.31 -7.72 -22.64
CA MET A 238 18.62 -8.80 -21.92
C MET A 238 18.99 -10.16 -22.53
N GLU A 239 19.15 -11.17 -21.68
CA GLU A 239 19.53 -12.51 -22.11
C GLU A 239 18.35 -13.29 -22.67
N ALA A 240 17.19 -13.25 -21.98
CA ALA A 240 15.98 -13.95 -22.40
C ALA A 240 15.41 -13.38 -23.72
N PRO A 241 15.39 -14.14 -24.83
CA PRO A 241 15.01 -13.63 -26.14
C PRO A 241 13.59 -13.03 -26.20
N GLU A 242 12.64 -13.66 -25.52
CA GLU A 242 11.24 -13.21 -25.49
C GLU A 242 11.09 -11.90 -24.70
N SER A 243 11.68 -11.83 -23.51
CA SER A 243 11.67 -10.62 -22.66
C SER A 243 12.37 -9.47 -23.38
N ARG A 244 13.53 -9.73 -24.00
CA ARG A 244 14.26 -8.76 -24.80
C ARG A 244 13.41 -8.23 -25.95
N ALA A 245 12.81 -9.14 -26.75
CA ALA A 245 11.98 -8.77 -27.89
C ALA A 245 10.80 -7.89 -27.45
N THR A 246 10.08 -8.29 -26.39
CA THR A 246 8.96 -7.53 -25.85
C THR A 246 9.40 -6.15 -25.37
N ARG A 247 10.46 -6.06 -24.59
CA ARG A 247 10.93 -4.79 -24.05
C ARG A 247 11.41 -3.83 -25.14
N VAL A 248 12.18 -4.33 -26.11
CA VAL A 248 12.61 -3.53 -27.25
C VAL A 248 11.42 -3.03 -28.06
N GLU A 249 10.44 -3.91 -28.33
CA GLU A 249 9.26 -3.56 -29.11
C GLU A 249 8.40 -2.49 -28.41
N ASP A 250 8.15 -2.64 -27.12
CA ASP A 250 7.36 -1.69 -26.34
C ASP A 250 8.03 -0.30 -26.24
N THR A 251 9.33 -0.30 -25.97
CA THR A 251 10.11 0.94 -25.89
C THR A 251 10.17 1.65 -27.26
N ALA A 252 10.40 0.90 -28.34
CA ALA A 252 10.43 1.46 -29.68
C ALA A 252 9.07 1.95 -30.17
N ARG A 253 7.96 1.24 -29.85
CA ARG A 253 6.60 1.72 -30.15
C ARG A 253 6.28 3.03 -29.46
N ARG A 254 6.75 3.22 -28.24
CA ARG A 254 6.56 4.48 -27.55
C ARG A 254 7.34 5.59 -28.25
N TRP A 255 8.61 5.37 -28.60
CA TRP A 255 9.39 6.35 -29.33
C TRP A 255 8.78 6.72 -30.68
N LEU A 256 8.22 5.74 -31.40
CA LEU A 256 7.49 6.00 -32.65
C LEU A 256 6.27 6.92 -32.46
N ARG A 257 5.64 6.91 -31.27
CA ARG A 257 4.54 7.83 -30.95
C ARG A 257 5.02 9.23 -30.57
N GLU A 258 6.19 9.34 -29.95
CA GLU A 258 6.75 10.62 -29.47
C GLU A 258 7.51 11.36 -30.60
N ASP A 259 8.39 10.64 -31.29
CA ASP A 259 9.17 11.14 -32.43
C ASP A 259 9.31 10.06 -33.50
N ASN A 260 8.34 10.01 -34.39
CA ASN A 260 8.28 9.00 -35.44
C ASN A 260 9.51 9.05 -36.39
N ALA A 261 9.97 10.24 -36.74
CA ALA A 261 11.07 10.41 -37.69
C ALA A 261 12.40 9.90 -37.09
N ALA A 262 12.72 10.31 -35.90
CA ALA A 262 13.95 9.87 -35.23
C ALA A 262 13.92 8.37 -34.92
N ALA A 263 12.77 7.84 -34.47
CA ALA A 263 12.59 6.42 -34.18
C ALA A 263 12.79 5.55 -35.42
N ARG A 264 12.17 5.91 -36.56
CA ARG A 264 12.36 5.20 -37.84
C ARG A 264 13.81 5.22 -38.31
N ALA A 265 14.45 6.38 -38.31
CA ALA A 265 15.86 6.52 -38.71
C ALA A 265 16.82 5.68 -37.86
N TRP A 266 16.46 5.48 -36.58
CA TRP A 266 17.22 4.60 -35.67
C TRP A 266 16.93 3.12 -35.93
N LEU A 267 15.65 2.74 -36.08
CA LEU A 267 15.20 1.37 -36.32
C LEU A 267 15.80 0.77 -37.62
N GLU A 268 15.99 1.57 -38.65
CA GLU A 268 16.61 1.16 -39.92
C GLU A 268 18.08 0.76 -39.76
N LYS A 269 18.77 1.28 -38.73
CA LYS A 269 20.20 1.07 -38.49
C LYS A 269 20.48 0.16 -37.31
N ALA A 270 19.49 -0.04 -36.44
CA ALA A 270 19.64 -0.78 -35.19
C ALA A 270 19.77 -2.28 -35.42
N ARG A 271 20.68 -2.91 -34.70
CA ARG A 271 20.80 -4.37 -34.65
C ARG A 271 19.80 -4.94 -33.66
N LEU A 272 18.56 -5.09 -34.07
CA LEU A 272 17.48 -5.64 -33.25
C LEU A 272 17.28 -7.13 -33.47
N PRO A 273 16.61 -7.84 -32.59
CA PRO A 273 16.15 -9.21 -32.83
C PRO A 273 15.34 -9.30 -34.12
N ALA A 274 15.49 -10.44 -34.84
CA ALA A 274 14.93 -10.63 -36.20
C ALA A 274 13.42 -10.30 -36.23
N GLY A 275 13.03 -9.53 -37.26
CA GLY A 275 11.63 -9.19 -37.56
C GLY A 275 11.03 -8.06 -36.69
N ILE A 276 11.68 -7.58 -35.63
CA ILE A 276 11.14 -6.49 -34.81
C ILE A 276 11.12 -5.18 -35.59
N ALA A 277 12.24 -4.82 -36.20
CA ALA A 277 12.32 -3.59 -36.99
C ALA A 277 11.29 -3.57 -38.14
N GLU A 278 11.14 -4.68 -38.86
CA GLU A 278 10.17 -4.80 -39.96
C GLU A 278 8.72 -4.63 -39.47
N ARG A 279 8.35 -5.29 -38.34
CA ARG A 279 7.00 -5.15 -37.74
C ARG A 279 6.72 -3.72 -37.31
N LEU A 280 7.69 -3.05 -36.69
CA LEU A 280 7.54 -1.69 -36.20
C LEU A 280 7.48 -0.67 -37.35
N LEU A 281 8.28 -0.85 -38.39
CA LEU A 281 8.31 0.06 -39.55
C LEU A 281 7.10 -0.12 -40.46
N SER A 282 6.49 -1.32 -40.51
CA SER A 282 5.29 -1.62 -41.31
C SER A 282 3.98 -1.25 -40.60
N ALA A 283 3.98 -1.07 -39.27
CA ALA A 283 2.81 -0.60 -38.55
C ALA A 283 2.51 0.87 -38.91
N LYS A 284 1.29 1.11 -39.44
CA LYS A 284 0.81 2.45 -39.82
C LYS A 284 0.26 3.21 -38.62
#